data_b15e927843870e3ca145551f3f9f4873
#
_entry.id   b15e927843870e3ca145551f3f9f4873
#
_cell.length_a   1.000
_cell.length_b   1.000
_cell.length_c   1.000
_cell.angle_alpha   90.00
_cell.angle_beta   90.00
_cell.angle_gamma   90.00
#
_symmetry.space_group_name_H-M   'P 1'
#
loop_
_entity.id
_entity.type
_entity.pdbx_description
1 polymer ?
#
loop_
_entity_poly.entity_id
_entity_poly.type
_entity_poly.pdbx_seq_one_letter_code
_entity_poly.pdbx_strand_id
1 'polypeptide(L)'
;MLNPLPALALILSLCVGLMTALPATAAIDADVEHGAQLFSANCAACHMGGGNVIRASRTLSQQDLQAHLESYLQDPIEAIENQIENGRNAMPAFEGKLSARDIDDVAAFVERQAEKGWSR
;
A
#
# COMPACT_ATOMS: atom_id res chain seq x y z
N MET A 1 54.79 -37.63 -42.83
CA MET A 1 54.67 -36.53 -41.82
C MET A 1 53.22 -36.21 -41.61
N LEU A 2 52.66 -36.80 -40.61
CA LEU A 2 51.26 -36.56 -40.23
C LEU A 2 51.35 -35.70 -39.01
N ASN A 3 50.96 -34.42 -39.15
CA ASN A 3 50.72 -33.58 -38.03
C ASN A 3 49.42 -33.99 -37.34
N PRO A 4 49.50 -34.46 -36.14
CA PRO A 4 48.25 -34.58 -35.38
C PRO A 4 47.80 -33.20 -35.02
N LEU A 5 46.81 -32.71 -35.71
CA LEU A 5 46.04 -31.59 -35.21
C LEU A 5 45.53 -31.98 -33.84
N PRO A 6 45.84 -31.21 -32.80
CA PRO A 6 45.17 -31.41 -31.55
C PRO A 6 43.70 -31.13 -31.79
N ALA A 7 42.91 -32.14 -31.62
CA ALA A 7 41.49 -31.97 -31.48
C ALA A 7 41.29 -30.99 -30.30
N LEU A 8 41.13 -29.75 -30.66
CA LEU A 8 40.65 -28.76 -29.71
C LEU A 8 39.22 -29.19 -29.37
N ALA A 9 39.14 -30.00 -28.34
CA ALA A 9 37.85 -30.28 -27.75
C ALA A 9 37.28 -28.95 -27.30
N LEU A 10 36.41 -28.42 -28.15
CA LEU A 10 35.51 -27.37 -27.72
C LEU A 10 34.63 -28.00 -26.64
N ILE A 11 35.10 -27.92 -25.42
CA ILE A 11 34.23 -28.05 -24.28
C ILE A 11 33.44 -26.78 -24.28
N LEU A 12 32.38 -26.77 -25.07
CA LEU A 12 31.30 -25.83 -24.95
C LEU A 12 30.66 -26.18 -23.63
N SER A 13 31.18 -25.59 -22.58
CA SER A 13 30.55 -25.61 -21.28
C SER A 13 29.23 -24.89 -21.44
N LEU A 14 28.22 -25.66 -21.73
CA LEU A 14 26.84 -25.24 -21.70
C LEU A 14 26.51 -24.97 -20.22
N CYS A 15 26.91 -23.81 -19.74
CA CYS A 15 26.37 -23.27 -18.53
C CYS A 15 24.89 -22.93 -18.81
N VAL A 16 24.09 -23.97 -18.80
CA VAL A 16 22.64 -23.79 -18.62
C VAL A 16 22.49 -23.28 -17.21
N GLY A 17 22.60 -21.95 -17.12
CA GLY A 17 22.18 -21.25 -15.94
C GLY A 17 20.68 -21.52 -15.77
N LEU A 18 20.37 -22.44 -14.87
CA LEU A 18 19.01 -22.65 -14.39
C LEU A 18 18.64 -21.37 -13.64
N MET A 19 18.20 -20.39 -14.38
CA MET A 19 17.52 -19.23 -13.79
C MET A 19 16.23 -19.77 -13.19
N THR A 20 16.28 -20.12 -11.92
CA THR A 20 15.09 -20.31 -11.14
C THR A 20 14.44 -18.92 -11.03
N ALA A 21 13.53 -18.63 -11.94
CA ALA A 21 12.64 -17.51 -11.78
C ALA A 21 11.85 -17.78 -10.50
N LEU A 22 12.19 -17.05 -9.44
CA LEU A 22 11.34 -17.00 -8.27
C LEU A 22 9.98 -16.50 -8.75
N PRO A 23 8.88 -17.16 -8.36
CA PRO A 23 7.57 -16.60 -8.67
C PRO A 23 7.52 -15.19 -8.07
N ALA A 24 7.42 -14.20 -8.94
CA ALA A 24 7.04 -12.87 -8.49
C ALA A 24 5.66 -13.05 -7.86
N THR A 25 5.59 -13.01 -6.52
CA THR A 25 4.32 -12.84 -5.84
C THR A 25 3.81 -11.49 -6.34
N ALA A 26 2.83 -11.51 -7.22
CA ALA A 26 2.13 -10.31 -7.61
C ALA A 26 1.63 -9.68 -6.31
N ALA A 27 2.16 -8.50 -5.96
CA ALA A 27 1.58 -7.70 -4.89
C ALA A 27 0.12 -7.52 -5.30
N ILE A 28 -0.80 -8.00 -4.48
CA ILE A 28 -2.23 -7.77 -4.72
C ILE A 28 -2.44 -6.29 -4.43
N ASP A 29 -2.61 -5.50 -5.47
CA ASP A 29 -2.89 -4.08 -5.33
C ASP A 29 -4.15 -3.88 -4.48
N ALA A 30 -4.13 -2.85 -3.64
CA ALA A 30 -5.28 -2.48 -2.82
C ALA A 30 -6.51 -2.19 -3.69
N ASP A 31 -7.66 -2.66 -3.26
CA ASP A 31 -8.94 -2.42 -3.94
C ASP A 31 -9.57 -1.12 -3.41
N VAL A 32 -9.35 -0.04 -4.14
CA VAL A 32 -9.85 1.29 -3.81
C VAL A 32 -11.37 1.36 -3.78
N GLU A 33 -12.05 0.60 -4.64
CA GLU A 33 -13.53 0.56 -4.68
C GLU A 33 -14.08 -0.15 -3.44
N HIS A 34 -13.50 -1.26 -3.06
CA HIS A 34 -13.82 -1.93 -1.80
C HIS A 34 -13.49 -1.02 -0.60
N GLY A 35 -12.37 -0.33 -0.64
CA GLY A 35 -11.99 0.67 0.36
C GLY A 35 -13.02 1.78 0.51
N ALA A 36 -13.61 2.27 -0.59
CA ALA A 36 -14.67 3.25 -0.57
C ALA A 36 -15.94 2.74 0.14
N GLN A 37 -16.30 1.48 -0.09
CA GLN A 37 -17.44 0.84 0.57
C GLN A 37 -17.21 0.69 2.08
N LEU A 38 -16.02 0.24 2.47
CA LEU A 38 -15.62 0.12 3.87
C LEU A 38 -15.57 1.47 4.57
N PHE A 39 -15.04 2.49 3.91
CA PHE A 39 -15.02 3.86 4.41
C PHE A 39 -16.44 4.39 4.66
N SER A 40 -17.33 4.20 3.72
CA SER A 40 -18.74 4.59 3.87
C SER A 40 -19.40 3.94 5.08
N ALA A 41 -19.13 2.66 5.32
CA ALA A 41 -19.72 1.89 6.40
C ALA A 41 -19.12 2.17 7.77
N ASN A 42 -17.81 2.48 7.86
CA ASN A 42 -17.07 2.49 9.12
C ASN A 42 -16.46 3.85 9.49
N CYS A 43 -16.27 4.74 8.54
CA CYS A 43 -15.47 5.95 8.71
C CYS A 43 -16.27 7.23 8.46
N ALA A 44 -17.23 7.18 7.54
CA ALA A 44 -17.96 8.37 7.06
C ALA A 44 -18.75 9.09 8.14
N ALA A 45 -19.19 8.41 9.20
CA ALA A 45 -19.91 9.04 10.30
C ALA A 45 -19.10 10.21 10.91
N CYS A 46 -17.79 10.07 10.98
CA CYS A 46 -16.88 11.11 11.48
C CYS A 46 -16.12 11.84 10.37
N HIS A 47 -15.88 11.17 9.24
CA HIS A 47 -15.01 11.64 8.16
C HIS A 47 -15.74 11.92 6.84
N MET A 48 -17.03 12.15 6.85
CA MET A 48 -17.81 12.46 5.66
C MET A 48 -17.16 13.59 4.85
N GLY A 49 -17.00 13.37 3.54
CA GLY A 49 -16.38 14.35 2.65
C GLY A 49 -14.92 14.65 2.98
N GLY A 50 -14.22 13.76 3.69
CA GLY A 50 -12.84 13.97 4.13
C GLY A 50 -12.69 14.90 5.32
N GLY A 51 -13.79 15.22 6.00
CA GLY A 51 -13.77 16.07 7.19
C GLY A 51 -13.42 15.34 8.48
N ASN A 52 -13.63 16.01 9.59
CA ASN A 52 -13.55 15.46 10.92
C ASN A 52 -14.55 16.20 11.82
N VAL A 53 -15.61 15.52 12.21
CA VAL A 53 -16.71 16.14 12.98
C VAL A 53 -16.34 16.46 14.43
N ILE A 54 -15.30 15.80 14.97
CA ILE A 54 -14.84 16.01 16.35
C ILE A 54 -13.75 17.07 16.41
N ARG A 55 -12.85 17.09 15.42
CA ARG A 55 -11.75 18.03 15.36
C ARG A 55 -11.58 18.58 13.94
N ALA A 56 -12.26 19.69 13.67
CA ALA A 56 -12.30 20.29 12.34
C ALA A 56 -10.92 20.67 11.73
N SER A 57 -9.90 20.84 12.57
CA SER A 57 -8.52 21.13 12.13
C SER A 57 -7.70 19.88 11.76
N ARG A 58 -8.29 18.70 11.84
CA ARG A 58 -7.64 17.42 11.53
C ARG A 58 -8.48 16.64 10.54
N THR A 59 -8.58 17.18 9.33
CA THR A 59 -9.33 16.56 8.23
C THR A 59 -8.48 15.47 7.54
N LEU A 60 -9.09 14.81 6.57
CA LEU A 60 -8.40 13.88 5.68
C LEU A 60 -7.88 14.57 4.42
N SER A 61 -7.74 15.88 4.42
CA SER A 61 -7.03 16.58 3.35
C SER A 61 -5.55 16.18 3.35
N GLN A 62 -4.93 16.18 2.19
CA GLN A 62 -3.50 15.85 2.10
C GLN A 62 -2.66 16.75 3.00
N GLN A 63 -2.98 18.03 3.09
CA GLN A 63 -2.28 18.97 3.97
C GLN A 63 -2.39 18.58 5.44
N ASP A 64 -3.57 18.19 5.92
CA ASP A 64 -3.75 17.80 7.32
C ASP A 64 -3.13 16.43 7.61
N LEU A 65 -3.20 15.49 6.66
CA LEU A 65 -2.53 14.20 6.80
C LEU A 65 -1.00 14.40 6.93
N GLN A 66 -0.42 15.24 6.10
CA GLN A 66 1.01 15.57 6.19
C GLN A 66 1.38 16.25 7.52
N ALA A 67 0.51 17.09 8.03
CA ALA A 67 0.77 17.84 9.27
C ALA A 67 0.62 16.97 10.54
N HIS A 68 -0.19 15.92 10.49
CA HIS A 68 -0.62 15.22 11.70
C HIS A 68 -0.32 13.73 11.76
N LEU A 69 -0.02 13.09 10.63
CA LEU A 69 0.39 11.68 10.62
C LEU A 69 1.91 11.57 10.58
N GLU A 70 2.46 10.87 11.56
CA GLU A 70 3.87 10.51 11.55
C GLU A 70 4.18 9.66 10.31
N SER A 71 5.32 9.91 9.71
CA SER A 71 5.82 9.19 8.53
C SER A 71 4.98 9.33 7.24
N TYR A 72 3.96 10.17 7.21
CA TYR A 72 3.13 10.33 6.00
C TYR A 72 3.95 10.73 4.76
N LEU A 73 4.94 11.60 4.91
CA LEU A 73 5.80 12.03 3.79
C LEU A 73 6.73 10.92 3.28
N GLN A 74 7.00 9.91 4.09
CA GLN A 74 7.84 8.76 3.72
C GLN A 74 7.01 7.64 3.10
N ASP A 75 5.89 7.30 3.71
CA ASP A 75 4.95 6.30 3.24
C ASP A 75 3.51 6.67 3.63
N PRO A 76 2.79 7.34 2.72
CA PRO A 76 1.42 7.78 3.00
C PRO A 76 0.46 6.64 3.36
N ILE A 77 0.54 5.53 2.65
CA ILE A 77 -0.34 4.38 2.86
C ILE A 77 -0.09 3.78 4.24
N GLU A 78 1.16 3.43 4.57
CA GLU A 78 1.51 2.88 5.88
C GLU A 78 1.13 3.83 7.03
N ALA A 79 1.32 5.13 6.85
CA ALA A 79 0.93 6.12 7.87
C ALA A 79 -0.59 6.12 8.13
N ILE A 80 -1.39 6.01 7.08
CA ILE A 80 -2.85 5.93 7.20
C ILE A 80 -3.28 4.59 7.81
N GLU A 81 -2.70 3.47 7.37
CA GLU A 81 -2.94 2.15 7.93
C GLU A 81 -2.68 2.12 9.44
N ASN A 82 -1.53 2.59 9.88
CA ASN A 82 -1.16 2.67 11.29
C ASN A 82 -2.18 3.47 12.10
N GLN A 83 -2.69 4.57 11.55
CA GLN A 83 -3.72 5.37 12.21
C GLN A 83 -5.05 4.63 12.32
N ILE A 84 -5.44 3.89 11.28
CA ILE A 84 -6.67 3.08 11.28
C ILE A 84 -6.57 1.93 12.26
N GLU A 85 -5.45 1.21 12.25
CA GLU A 85 -5.21 0.06 13.13
C GLU A 85 -5.27 0.46 14.60
N ASN A 86 -4.57 1.50 14.97
CA ASN A 86 -4.34 1.89 16.35
C ASN A 86 -5.36 2.89 16.88
N GLY A 87 -6.03 3.65 16.01
CA GLY A 87 -6.88 4.75 16.41
C GLY A 87 -6.11 5.86 17.11
N ARG A 88 -6.82 6.89 17.54
CA ARG A 88 -6.25 7.97 18.36
C ARG A 88 -7.36 8.81 18.99
N ASN A 89 -7.28 9.02 20.29
CA ASN A 89 -8.29 9.79 21.03
C ASN A 89 -9.72 9.24 20.76
N ALA A 90 -10.61 10.06 20.20
CA ALA A 90 -11.98 9.63 19.87
C ALA A 90 -12.08 8.70 18.64
N MET A 91 -11.05 8.60 17.82
CA MET A 91 -11.01 7.65 16.72
C MET A 91 -10.71 6.25 17.25
N PRO A 92 -11.61 5.28 17.08
CA PRO A 92 -11.39 3.92 17.57
C PRO A 92 -10.31 3.19 16.76
N ALA A 93 -9.67 2.21 17.38
CA ALA A 93 -8.80 1.26 16.71
C ALA A 93 -9.63 0.25 15.91
N PHE A 94 -9.21 -0.04 14.70
CA PHE A 94 -9.89 -1.01 13.82
C PHE A 94 -9.14 -2.35 13.73
N GLU A 95 -7.98 -2.48 14.34
CA GLU A 95 -7.33 -3.78 14.49
C GLU A 95 -8.30 -4.78 15.14
N GLY A 96 -8.43 -5.95 14.53
CA GLY A 96 -9.38 -6.97 14.98
C GLY A 96 -10.85 -6.74 14.60
N LYS A 97 -11.20 -5.56 14.07
CA LYS A 97 -12.55 -5.25 13.53
C LYS A 97 -12.58 -5.33 12.01
N LEU A 98 -11.53 -4.88 11.37
CA LEU A 98 -11.27 -5.02 9.95
C LEU A 98 -10.06 -5.92 9.75
N SER A 99 -10.04 -6.67 8.65
CA SER A 99 -8.84 -7.43 8.28
C SER A 99 -7.72 -6.49 7.84
N ALA A 100 -6.48 -6.96 7.83
CA ALA A 100 -5.35 -6.20 7.30
C ALA A 100 -5.60 -5.77 5.85
N ARG A 101 -6.21 -6.63 5.04
CA ARG A 101 -6.59 -6.32 3.67
C ARG A 101 -7.64 -5.21 3.59
N ASP A 102 -8.65 -5.24 4.45
CA ASP A 102 -9.65 -4.18 4.50
C ASP A 102 -9.04 -2.84 4.86
N ILE A 103 -8.10 -2.83 5.81
CA ILE A 103 -7.38 -1.61 6.22
C ILE A 103 -6.53 -1.06 5.08
N ASP A 104 -5.81 -1.91 4.35
CA ASP A 104 -5.05 -1.55 3.16
C ASP A 104 -5.96 -0.92 2.08
N ASP A 105 -7.10 -1.53 1.81
CA ASP A 105 -8.08 -1.01 0.85
C ASP A 105 -8.63 0.36 1.27
N VAL A 106 -8.95 0.55 2.55
CA VAL A 106 -9.41 1.85 3.07
C VAL A 106 -8.30 2.89 3.01
N ALA A 107 -7.07 2.54 3.40
CA ALA A 107 -5.94 3.45 3.36
C ALA A 107 -5.66 3.95 1.94
N ALA A 108 -5.69 3.05 0.96
CA ALA A 108 -5.54 3.38 -0.45
C ALA A 108 -6.66 4.30 -0.96
N PHE A 109 -7.90 4.06 -0.53
CA PHE A 109 -9.03 4.95 -0.85
C PHE A 109 -8.82 6.35 -0.28
N VAL A 110 -8.48 6.46 1.00
CA VAL A 110 -8.25 7.75 1.68
C VAL A 110 -7.13 8.52 1.02
N GLU A 111 -5.98 7.88 0.75
CA GLU A 111 -4.86 8.55 0.08
C GLU A 111 -5.24 9.04 -1.31
N ARG A 112 -5.92 8.23 -2.10
CA ARG A 112 -6.40 8.63 -3.42
C ARG A 112 -7.34 9.82 -3.38
N GLN A 113 -8.22 9.89 -2.38
CA GLN A 113 -9.12 11.03 -2.20
C GLN A 113 -8.37 12.27 -1.71
N ALA A 114 -7.38 12.11 -0.83
CA ALA A 114 -6.54 13.20 -0.37
C ALA A 114 -5.76 13.85 -1.52
N GLU A 115 -5.18 13.03 -2.41
CA GLU A 115 -4.46 13.50 -3.61
C GLU A 115 -5.36 14.26 -4.61
N LYS A 116 -6.56 13.76 -4.84
CA LYS A 116 -7.53 14.36 -5.78
C LYS A 116 -8.25 15.58 -5.21
N GLY A 117 -8.29 15.69 -3.91
CA GLY A 117 -9.23 16.53 -3.20
C GLY A 117 -10.59 15.84 -3.00
N TRP A 118 -11.08 15.89 -1.76
CA TRP A 118 -12.37 15.32 -1.39
C TRP A 118 -13.50 16.10 -2.07
N SER A 119 -14.37 15.42 -2.78
CA SER A 119 -15.63 16.01 -3.27
C SER A 119 -16.61 16.16 -2.09
N ARG A 120 -17.21 17.32 -1.99
CA ARG A 120 -18.27 17.61 -1.02
C ARG A 120 -19.62 17.22 -1.58
#